data_848fd3098c0accfd243acd8ee035b870
#
_entry.id   848fd3098c0accfd243acd8ee035b870
#
_cell.length_a   1.000
_cell.length_b   1.000
_cell.length_c   1.000
_cell.angle_alpha   90.00
_cell.angle_beta   90.00
_cell.angle_gamma   90.00
#
_symmetry.space_group_name_H-M   'P 1'
#
loop_
_entity.id
_entity.type
_entity.pdbx_description
1 polymer ?
#
loop_
_entity_poly.entity_id
_entity_poly.type
_entity_poly.pdbx_seq_one_letter_code
_entity_poly.pdbx_strand_id
1 'polypeptide(L)'
;SYEASIPELNAGDSGSVKFNFTQRDDAGDKTYRLTFAVTAENESGEKVYDDKVTYSVNTSAKPESQKEDSKSDNSGQSASGSNDGGNIDAYAGGVDNGDAVYSGGGGGEASGNGSVPRVIVTGFTTNPADVKAGSDFTLTLHLKNTSKSSRVGNMLFELEAPTEGSDEQTTAPAFLPSSGSNSIYLDGIAANGTADISIDLNAKADLVQKPYSINVSMKYEDANASQIEASSSISIPVKQDARFEFSEFEITPESIAIGEEANVSCNLYNLGRIKLYNAKAIFEGEDIKKNETFLGNLEPGSSTSIDVMLEGIQATQG
;
A
#
# COMPACT_ATOMS: atom_id res chain seq x y z
N SER A 1 -10.32 -18.32 20.70
CA SER A 1 -9.45 -18.45 19.53
C SER A 1 -10.25 -18.13 18.30
N TYR A 2 -9.62 -17.53 17.31
CA TYR A 2 -10.20 -17.29 16.01
C TYR A 2 -9.60 -18.32 15.06
N GLU A 3 -10.45 -19.05 14.36
CA GLU A 3 -10.05 -20.05 13.37
C GLU A 3 -10.75 -19.74 12.06
N ALA A 4 -10.05 -19.94 10.95
CA ALA A 4 -10.60 -19.87 9.60
C ALA A 4 -9.89 -20.93 8.76
N SER A 5 -10.62 -21.57 7.87
CA SER A 5 -10.09 -22.59 6.97
C SER A 5 -10.32 -22.20 5.50
N ILE A 6 -9.40 -22.59 4.66
CA ILE A 6 -9.55 -22.55 3.20
C ILE A 6 -9.76 -24.01 2.79
N PRO A 7 -10.89 -24.35 2.12
CA PRO A 7 -11.26 -25.74 1.89
C PRO A 7 -10.24 -26.51 1.04
N GLU A 8 -9.69 -25.87 0.02
CA GLU A 8 -8.75 -26.48 -0.91
C GLU A 8 -7.92 -25.38 -1.61
N LEU A 9 -6.62 -25.65 -1.78
CA LEU A 9 -5.71 -24.83 -2.58
C LEU A 9 -4.89 -25.76 -3.48
N ASN A 10 -4.98 -25.59 -4.80
CA ASN A 10 -4.13 -26.29 -5.74
C ASN A 10 -2.73 -25.68 -5.80
N ALA A 11 -1.77 -26.42 -6.33
CA ALA A 11 -0.41 -25.92 -6.51
C ALA A 11 -0.39 -24.67 -7.39
N GLY A 12 0.12 -23.57 -6.83
CA GLY A 12 0.15 -22.25 -7.49
C GLY A 12 -1.03 -21.35 -7.19
N ASP A 13 -2.08 -21.83 -6.50
CA ASP A 13 -3.20 -21.02 -6.07
C ASP A 13 -2.88 -20.23 -4.80
N SER A 14 -3.61 -19.13 -4.60
CA SER A 14 -3.55 -18.32 -3.38
C SER A 14 -4.95 -18.20 -2.77
N GLY A 15 -5.00 -18.23 -1.44
CA GLY A 15 -6.23 -18.01 -0.69
C GLY A 15 -6.06 -16.90 0.34
N SER A 16 -7.16 -16.28 0.77
CA SER A 16 -7.15 -15.27 1.81
C SER A 16 -8.23 -15.53 2.84
N VAL A 17 -7.90 -15.26 4.10
CA VAL A 17 -8.86 -15.26 5.22
C VAL A 17 -8.82 -13.90 5.91
N LYS A 18 -9.99 -13.43 6.36
CA LYS A 18 -10.13 -12.15 7.02
C LYS A 18 -10.53 -12.35 8.48
N PHE A 19 -9.75 -11.80 9.38
CA PHE A 19 -10.07 -11.75 10.81
C PHE A 19 -10.39 -10.31 11.20
N ASN A 20 -11.51 -10.10 11.89
CA ASN A 20 -11.87 -8.81 12.44
C ASN A 20 -11.56 -8.82 13.94
N PHE A 21 -10.75 -7.87 14.39
CA PHE A 21 -10.42 -7.69 15.80
C PHE A 21 -11.04 -6.38 16.30
N THR A 22 -11.61 -6.42 17.49
CA THR A 22 -12.13 -5.22 18.16
C THR A 22 -11.21 -4.88 19.31
N GLN A 23 -10.77 -3.63 19.37
CA GLN A 23 -10.01 -3.14 20.51
C GLN A 23 -10.91 -3.05 21.75
N ARG A 24 -10.41 -3.58 22.86
CA ARG A 24 -11.11 -3.46 24.14
C ARG A 24 -11.04 -2.03 24.67
N ASP A 25 -12.06 -1.62 25.42
CA ASP A 25 -12.15 -0.26 25.98
C ASP A 25 -11.06 0.05 27.02
N ASP A 26 -10.49 -0.97 27.63
CA ASP A 26 -9.37 -0.89 28.57
C ASP A 26 -7.99 -1.03 27.91
N ALA A 27 -7.91 -1.12 26.59
CA ALA A 27 -6.65 -1.21 25.89
C ALA A 27 -5.96 0.16 25.86
N GLY A 28 -4.77 0.21 26.44
CA GLY A 28 -3.91 1.41 26.42
C GLY A 28 -3.01 1.50 25.19
N ASP A 29 -2.19 2.53 25.17
CA ASP A 29 -1.15 2.73 24.14
C ASP A 29 -0.06 1.67 24.32
N LYS A 30 -0.09 0.63 23.51
CA LYS A 30 0.94 -0.41 23.48
C LYS A 30 0.88 -1.28 22.25
N THR A 31 1.95 -2.01 22.05
CA THR A 31 2.06 -2.98 20.96
C THR A 31 1.58 -4.36 21.41
N TYR A 32 0.62 -4.91 20.68
CA TYR A 32 0.17 -6.29 20.83
C TYR A 32 0.75 -7.16 19.73
N ARG A 33 1.15 -8.37 20.08
CA ARG A 33 1.61 -9.37 19.11
C ARG A 33 0.46 -10.32 18.79
N LEU A 34 0.10 -10.41 17.52
CA LEU A 34 -0.85 -11.38 16.98
C LEU A 34 -0.06 -12.48 16.29
N THR A 35 -0.14 -13.71 16.79
CA THR A 35 0.50 -14.86 16.17
C THR A 35 -0.56 -15.71 15.50
N PHE A 36 -0.39 -15.95 14.21
CA PHE A 36 -1.21 -16.86 13.41
C PHE A 36 -0.44 -18.16 13.21
N ALA A 37 -1.03 -19.26 13.61
CA ALA A 37 -0.56 -20.58 13.24
C ALA A 37 -1.21 -20.98 11.92
N VAL A 38 -0.42 -21.35 10.95
CA VAL A 38 -0.88 -21.79 9.62
C VAL A 38 -0.50 -23.24 9.46
N THR A 39 -1.49 -24.10 9.26
CA THR A 39 -1.28 -25.53 8.99
C THR A 39 -1.94 -25.90 7.68
N ALA A 40 -1.32 -26.76 6.91
CA ALA A 40 -1.93 -27.39 5.76
C ALA A 40 -1.77 -28.91 5.82
N GLU A 41 -2.79 -29.61 5.36
CA GLU A 41 -2.82 -31.07 5.28
C GLU A 41 -3.00 -31.49 3.80
N ASN A 42 -2.42 -32.62 3.43
CA ASN A 42 -2.64 -33.22 2.12
C ASN A 42 -3.97 -34.02 2.11
N GLU A 43 -4.35 -34.55 0.96
CA GLU A 43 -5.56 -35.38 0.80
C GLU A 43 -5.63 -36.58 1.74
N SER A 44 -4.49 -37.04 2.25
CA SER A 44 -4.39 -38.13 3.21
C SER A 44 -4.53 -37.72 4.66
N GLY A 45 -4.72 -36.41 4.93
CA GLY A 45 -4.79 -35.84 6.28
C GLY A 45 -3.43 -35.70 6.98
N GLU A 46 -2.32 -35.80 6.24
CA GLU A 46 -0.99 -35.61 6.76
C GLU A 46 -0.61 -34.12 6.69
N LYS A 47 -0.07 -33.58 7.77
CA LYS A 47 0.43 -32.22 7.81
C LYS A 47 1.61 -32.03 6.87
N VAL A 48 1.45 -31.18 5.86
CA VAL A 48 2.49 -30.80 4.90
C VAL A 48 3.08 -29.43 5.15
N TYR A 49 2.43 -28.63 6.00
CA TYR A 49 2.89 -27.31 6.41
C TYR A 49 2.44 -26.98 7.84
N ASP A 50 3.35 -26.47 8.64
CA ASP A 50 3.06 -25.99 10.01
C ASP A 50 4.02 -24.86 10.35
N ASP A 51 3.54 -23.63 10.32
CA ASP A 51 4.34 -22.43 10.61
C ASP A 51 3.55 -21.40 11.39
N LYS A 52 4.25 -20.43 11.99
CA LYS A 52 3.69 -19.35 12.77
C LYS A 52 4.18 -18.01 12.28
N VAL A 53 3.24 -17.17 11.88
CA VAL A 53 3.51 -15.79 11.47
C VAL A 53 3.04 -14.84 12.57
N THR A 54 3.92 -13.94 13.01
CA THR A 54 3.62 -12.97 14.07
C THR A 54 3.60 -11.56 13.52
N TYR A 55 2.52 -10.84 13.78
CA TYR A 55 2.35 -9.43 13.46
C TYR A 55 2.27 -8.62 14.75
N SER A 56 2.82 -7.40 14.71
CA SER A 56 2.70 -6.44 15.79
C SER A 56 1.63 -5.42 15.43
N VAL A 57 0.68 -5.21 16.35
CA VAL A 57 -0.39 -4.21 16.19
C VAL A 57 -0.25 -3.19 17.32
N ASN A 58 -0.09 -1.92 16.95
CA ASN A 58 -0.08 -0.82 17.89
C ASN A 58 -1.51 -0.35 18.13
N THR A 59 -1.87 -0.17 19.39
CA THR A 59 -3.16 0.40 19.77
C THR A 59 -2.93 1.73 20.47
N SER A 60 -3.83 2.69 20.21
CA SER A 60 -3.94 3.93 20.99
C SER A 60 -5.10 3.82 21.96
N ALA A 61 -4.98 4.45 23.12
CA ALA A 61 -6.09 4.52 24.08
C ALA A 61 -7.31 5.18 23.40
N LYS A 62 -8.50 4.60 23.60
CA LYS A 62 -9.73 5.23 23.11
C LYS A 62 -9.91 6.61 23.76
N PRO A 63 -10.27 7.66 23.01
CA PRO A 63 -10.61 8.94 23.58
C PRO A 63 -11.76 8.79 24.60
N GLU A 64 -11.68 9.52 25.72
CA GLU A 64 -12.68 9.45 26.80
C GLU A 64 -14.12 9.79 26.36
N SER A 65 -14.28 10.49 25.25
CA SER A 65 -15.60 10.82 24.64
C SER A 65 -16.39 9.63 24.09
N GLN A 66 -15.83 8.43 24.10
CA GLN A 66 -16.52 7.20 23.67
C GLN A 66 -16.88 6.25 24.83
N LYS A 67 -16.69 6.68 26.07
CA LYS A 67 -17.29 5.99 27.23
C LYS A 67 -18.68 6.56 27.41
N GLU A 68 -19.72 5.76 27.16
CA GLU A 68 -21.08 6.12 27.52
C GLU A 68 -21.15 6.31 29.02
N ASP A 69 -21.17 7.56 29.46
CA ASP A 69 -21.78 7.95 30.71
C ASP A 69 -22.24 9.41 30.63
N SER A 70 -23.52 9.58 30.91
CA SER A 70 -24.25 10.83 30.96
C SER A 70 -23.70 11.79 32.00
N LYS A 71 -23.24 12.97 31.56
CA LYS A 71 -23.56 14.31 32.09
C LYS A 71 -22.66 15.40 31.52
N SER A 72 -23.33 16.36 30.87
CA SER A 72 -23.16 17.82 30.80
C SER A 72 -21.83 18.46 31.28
N ASP A 73 -21.16 19.15 30.46
CA ASP A 73 -20.96 20.61 30.27
C ASP A 73 -19.64 20.95 29.58
N ASN A 74 -19.78 21.65 28.48
CA ASN A 74 -19.09 22.80 27.89
C ASN A 74 -17.61 23.06 28.19
N SER A 75 -16.83 23.08 27.14
CA SER A 75 -15.96 24.16 26.63
C SER A 75 -14.77 23.62 25.84
N GLY A 76 -14.57 24.23 24.66
CA GLY A 76 -13.60 23.86 23.64
C GLY A 76 -12.14 24.12 24.03
N GLN A 77 -11.27 23.42 23.34
CA GLN A 77 -9.99 23.97 22.85
C GLN A 77 -9.30 23.01 21.89
N SER A 78 -8.91 23.57 20.76
CA SER A 78 -8.10 22.89 19.74
C SER A 78 -6.72 22.53 20.28
N ALA A 79 -6.25 21.33 19.96
CA ALA A 79 -4.83 21.03 20.06
C ALA A 79 -4.40 20.23 18.82
N SER A 80 -3.53 20.88 18.04
CA SER A 80 -2.79 20.25 16.96
C SER A 80 -1.76 19.29 17.58
N GLY A 81 -1.77 18.04 17.15
CA GLY A 81 -0.77 17.05 17.51
C GLY A 81 0.03 16.63 16.29
N SER A 82 1.30 17.01 16.27
CA SER A 82 2.30 16.56 15.32
C SER A 82 2.54 15.06 15.49
N ASN A 83 2.52 14.32 14.38
CA ASN A 83 2.78 12.91 14.36
C ASN A 83 4.24 12.64 14.01
N ASP A 84 4.98 12.08 14.96
CA ASP A 84 6.33 11.58 14.77
C ASP A 84 6.28 10.09 14.38
N GLY A 85 7.22 9.73 13.50
CA GLY A 85 7.17 8.52 12.71
C GLY A 85 7.32 7.20 13.47
N GLY A 86 6.51 6.25 13.07
CA GLY A 86 6.65 4.83 13.36
C GLY A 86 6.55 4.03 12.08
N ASN A 87 7.62 3.33 11.76
CA ASN A 87 7.75 2.42 10.64
C ASN A 87 6.68 1.33 10.67
N ILE A 88 5.80 1.33 9.69
CA ILE A 88 4.84 0.23 9.46
C ILE A 88 5.00 -0.29 8.04
N ASP A 89 5.52 -1.50 7.94
CA ASP A 89 5.40 -2.35 6.77
C ASP A 89 3.92 -2.75 6.62
N ALA A 90 3.15 -1.93 5.93
CA ALA A 90 1.82 -2.29 5.49
C ALA A 90 1.56 -1.67 4.13
N TYR A 91 1.77 -2.45 3.09
CA TYR A 91 1.35 -2.18 1.72
C TYR A 91 -0.17 -2.33 1.58
N ALA A 92 -0.94 -1.65 2.39
CA ALA A 92 -2.39 -1.59 2.25
C ALA A 92 -2.80 -0.15 1.95
N GLY A 93 -3.40 0.07 0.79
CA GLY A 93 -4.11 1.31 0.50
C GLY A 93 -5.23 1.50 1.54
N GLY A 94 -5.32 2.70 2.10
CA GLY A 94 -6.32 3.06 3.12
C GLY A 94 -7.13 4.28 2.69
N VAL A 95 -8.31 4.41 3.26
CA VAL A 95 -9.18 5.59 3.13
C VAL A 95 -9.50 6.11 4.51
N ASP A 96 -9.31 7.40 4.73
CA ASP A 96 -9.75 8.12 5.91
C ASP A 96 -10.69 9.26 5.49
N ASN A 97 -11.82 9.43 6.18
CA ASN A 97 -12.83 10.42 5.86
C ASN A 97 -13.00 11.41 7.03
N GLY A 98 -12.75 12.67 6.76
CA GLY A 98 -13.03 13.77 7.68
C GLY A 98 -14.52 14.11 7.83
N ASP A 99 -14.83 14.98 8.76
CA ASP A 99 -16.19 15.45 8.97
C ASP A 99 -16.60 16.47 7.90
N ALA A 100 -17.87 16.38 7.47
CA ALA A 100 -18.47 17.37 6.59
C ALA A 100 -18.99 18.56 7.41
N VAL A 101 -18.64 19.78 6.98
CA VAL A 101 -19.04 21.03 7.63
C VAL A 101 -19.66 21.98 6.61
N TYR A 102 -20.63 22.82 7.04
CA TYR A 102 -21.12 23.89 6.20
C TYR A 102 -20.07 24.98 6.06
N SER A 103 -19.73 25.33 4.82
CA SER A 103 -18.83 26.41 4.47
C SER A 103 -19.62 27.72 4.42
N GLY A 104 -19.52 28.54 5.46
CA GLY A 104 -20.18 29.82 5.48
C GLY A 104 -20.34 30.30 6.92
N GLY A 105 -19.35 31.02 7.43
CA GLY A 105 -19.44 31.71 8.72
C GLY A 105 -20.51 32.80 8.73
N GLY A 106 -21.73 32.39 9.00
CA GLY A 106 -22.81 33.26 9.38
C GLY A 106 -23.63 32.49 10.37
N GLY A 107 -23.58 32.87 11.65
CA GLY A 107 -24.39 32.27 12.70
C GLY A 107 -25.88 32.38 12.39
N GLY A 108 -26.39 31.53 11.56
CA GLY A 108 -27.77 31.18 11.40
C GLY A 108 -27.91 29.76 12.00
N GLU A 109 -28.62 29.67 13.12
CA GLU A 109 -29.04 28.38 13.65
C GLU A 109 -29.66 27.60 12.50
N ALA A 110 -29.16 26.37 12.27
CA ALA A 110 -29.75 25.42 11.35
C ALA A 110 -31.21 25.16 11.86
N SER A 111 -32.14 25.92 11.36
CA SER A 111 -33.57 25.75 11.64
C SER A 111 -34.04 24.53 10.82
N GLY A 112 -33.77 23.35 11.34
CA GLY A 112 -34.25 22.10 10.77
C GLY A 112 -33.52 20.91 11.35
N ASN A 113 -34.24 19.91 11.79
CA ASN A 113 -33.78 18.61 12.29
C ASN A 113 -33.04 17.75 11.22
N GLY A 114 -32.31 18.34 10.29
CA GLY A 114 -31.58 17.64 9.22
C GLY A 114 -30.09 17.59 9.50
N SER A 115 -29.52 16.40 9.63
CA SER A 115 -28.05 16.26 9.66
C SER A 115 -27.45 16.72 8.33
N VAL A 116 -26.24 17.33 8.39
CA VAL A 116 -25.44 17.68 7.23
C VAL A 116 -25.28 16.48 6.30
N PRO A 117 -25.68 16.56 5.02
CA PRO A 117 -25.43 15.46 4.10
C PRO A 117 -23.91 15.27 3.94
N ARG A 118 -23.49 14.03 4.17
CA ARG A 118 -22.05 13.69 4.14
C ARG A 118 -21.75 12.83 2.91
N VAL A 119 -20.76 13.26 2.14
CA VAL A 119 -20.15 12.45 1.09
C VAL A 119 -18.85 11.87 1.63
N ILE A 120 -18.68 10.57 1.44
CA ILE A 120 -17.48 9.84 1.85
C ILE A 120 -16.86 9.13 0.65
N VAL A 121 -15.55 8.94 0.70
CA VAL A 121 -14.84 8.00 -0.16
C VAL A 121 -14.94 6.62 0.49
N THR A 122 -15.60 5.68 -0.17
CA THR A 122 -15.77 4.30 0.33
C THR A 122 -14.61 3.39 -0.03
N GLY A 123 -13.82 3.78 -1.01
CA GLY A 123 -12.67 3.05 -1.50
C GLY A 123 -12.13 3.70 -2.76
N PHE A 124 -11.07 3.12 -3.28
CA PHE A 124 -10.51 3.51 -4.57
C PHE A 124 -9.97 2.29 -5.31
N THR A 125 -9.81 2.44 -6.61
CA THR A 125 -9.11 1.48 -7.46
C THR A 125 -8.11 2.21 -8.35
N THR A 126 -7.05 1.50 -8.75
CA THR A 126 -6.06 2.01 -9.70
C THR A 126 -5.98 1.08 -10.91
N ASN A 127 -5.73 1.66 -12.06
CA ASN A 127 -5.46 0.91 -13.29
C ASN A 127 -4.17 1.43 -13.94
N PRO A 128 -3.08 0.63 -13.99
CA PRO A 128 -2.98 -0.73 -13.46
C PRO A 128 -3.14 -0.82 -11.93
N ALA A 129 -3.49 -2.02 -11.42
CA ALA A 129 -3.71 -2.26 -9.98
C ALA A 129 -2.45 -1.98 -9.14
N ASP A 130 -1.28 -2.27 -9.71
CA ASP A 130 0.02 -1.95 -9.13
C ASP A 130 0.53 -0.63 -9.70
N VAL A 131 0.56 0.40 -8.89
CA VAL A 131 1.14 1.70 -9.27
C VAL A 131 2.66 1.62 -9.14
N LYS A 132 3.37 1.85 -10.23
CA LYS A 132 4.84 1.83 -10.26
C LYS A 132 5.40 3.24 -10.36
N ALA A 133 6.52 3.49 -9.69
CA ALA A 133 7.25 4.74 -9.85
C ALA A 133 7.64 4.96 -11.32
N GLY A 134 7.38 6.15 -11.85
CA GLY A 134 7.62 6.52 -13.24
C GLY A 134 6.57 6.03 -14.23
N SER A 135 5.42 5.52 -13.78
CA SER A 135 4.34 5.06 -14.65
C SER A 135 3.10 5.93 -14.56
N ASP A 136 2.29 5.88 -15.62
CA ASP A 136 0.95 6.44 -15.64
C ASP A 136 -0.04 5.43 -15.05
N PHE A 137 -1.06 5.94 -14.39
CA PHE A 137 -2.17 5.15 -13.88
C PHE A 137 -3.44 5.99 -13.77
N THR A 138 -4.59 5.34 -13.86
CA THR A 138 -5.89 5.94 -13.58
C THR A 138 -6.28 5.64 -12.14
N LEU A 139 -6.56 6.69 -11.37
CA LEU A 139 -7.15 6.59 -10.04
C LEU A 139 -8.66 6.76 -10.16
N THR A 140 -9.43 5.81 -9.64
CA THR A 140 -10.89 5.91 -9.53
C THR A 140 -11.29 5.91 -8.05
N LEU A 141 -11.99 6.96 -7.62
CA LEU A 141 -12.55 7.10 -6.27
C LEU A 141 -14.01 6.69 -6.27
N HIS A 142 -14.38 5.80 -5.34
CA HIS A 142 -15.75 5.36 -5.13
C HIS A 142 -16.39 6.23 -4.04
N LEU A 143 -17.40 6.99 -4.41
CA LEU A 143 -18.07 7.97 -3.55
C LEU A 143 -19.43 7.46 -3.09
N LYS A 144 -19.83 7.88 -1.90
CA LYS A 144 -21.19 7.61 -1.37
C LYS A 144 -21.73 8.83 -0.64
N ASN A 145 -22.93 9.26 -1.02
CA ASN A 145 -23.73 10.16 -0.21
C ASN A 145 -24.43 9.36 0.89
N THR A 146 -24.07 9.58 2.14
CA THR A 146 -24.61 8.84 3.30
C THR A 146 -25.95 9.38 3.79
N SER A 147 -26.37 10.58 3.32
CA SER A 147 -27.69 11.11 3.63
C SER A 147 -28.78 10.25 3.01
N LYS A 148 -29.76 9.87 3.80
CA LYS A 148 -30.91 9.06 3.34
C LYS A 148 -32.01 9.88 2.64
N SER A 149 -31.99 11.20 2.83
CA SER A 149 -33.08 12.09 2.41
C SER A 149 -32.62 13.25 1.50
N SER A 150 -31.35 13.67 1.57
CA SER A 150 -30.84 14.83 0.84
C SER A 150 -29.87 14.41 -0.25
N ARG A 151 -30.14 14.87 -1.49
CA ARG A 151 -29.16 14.82 -2.55
C ARG A 151 -28.08 15.87 -2.33
N VAL A 152 -26.91 15.67 -2.91
CA VAL A 152 -25.85 16.68 -3.03
C VAL A 152 -25.59 16.98 -4.50
N GLY A 153 -25.13 18.20 -4.80
CA GLY A 153 -24.87 18.64 -6.18
C GLY A 153 -23.72 19.63 -6.24
N ASN A 154 -23.43 20.10 -7.47
CA ASN A 154 -22.38 21.09 -7.73
C ASN A 154 -21.07 20.76 -7.02
N MET A 155 -20.58 19.53 -7.25
CA MET A 155 -19.48 18.96 -6.48
C MET A 155 -18.14 19.21 -7.16
N LEU A 156 -17.19 19.79 -6.43
CA LEU A 156 -15.81 19.96 -6.83
C LEU A 156 -14.91 19.12 -5.92
N PHE A 157 -14.07 18.32 -6.53
CA PHE A 157 -13.04 17.53 -5.86
C PHE A 157 -11.67 18.07 -6.25
N GLU A 158 -10.81 18.31 -5.28
CA GLU A 158 -9.42 18.71 -5.49
C GLU A 158 -8.50 17.67 -4.84
N LEU A 159 -7.60 17.11 -5.63
CA LEU A 159 -6.65 16.10 -5.16
C LEU A 159 -5.28 16.75 -4.92
N GLU A 160 -4.75 16.58 -3.72
CA GLU A 160 -3.44 17.09 -3.34
C GLU A 160 -2.53 15.91 -2.97
N ALA A 161 -1.54 15.65 -3.82
CA ALA A 161 -0.51 14.67 -3.58
C ALA A 161 0.61 15.25 -2.69
N PRO A 162 1.26 14.42 -1.84
CA PRO A 162 2.40 14.87 -1.05
C PRO A 162 3.56 15.25 -1.97
N THR A 163 4.36 16.20 -1.55
CA THR A 163 5.59 16.58 -2.25
C THR A 163 6.75 15.70 -1.81
N GLU A 164 7.56 15.28 -2.75
CA GLU A 164 8.75 14.45 -2.54
C GLU A 164 9.95 15.05 -3.27
N GLY A 165 11.09 15.10 -2.58
CA GLY A 165 12.35 15.61 -3.10
C GLY A 165 13.37 15.78 -1.98
N SER A 166 14.66 15.72 -2.33
CA SER A 166 15.77 15.88 -1.38
C SER A 166 16.16 17.35 -1.13
N ASP A 167 15.76 18.24 -2.03
CA ASP A 167 16.03 19.68 -1.99
C ASP A 167 14.91 20.46 -2.68
N GLU A 168 14.92 21.79 -2.55
CA GLU A 168 13.87 22.67 -3.11
C GLU A 168 13.76 22.56 -4.63
N GLN A 169 14.82 22.21 -5.35
CA GLN A 169 14.84 22.13 -6.82
C GLN A 169 14.28 20.80 -7.33
N THR A 170 14.36 19.75 -6.52
CA THR A 170 13.84 18.42 -6.86
C THR A 170 12.48 18.12 -6.23
N THR A 171 12.01 18.98 -5.32
CA THR A 171 10.71 18.83 -4.67
C THR A 171 9.58 19.00 -5.68
N ALA A 172 8.77 17.96 -5.83
CA ALA A 172 7.60 17.96 -6.71
C ALA A 172 6.51 17.03 -6.13
N PRO A 173 5.24 17.20 -6.51
CA PRO A 173 4.18 16.27 -6.12
C PRO A 173 4.52 14.84 -6.53
N ALA A 174 4.24 13.88 -5.64
CA ALA A 174 4.45 12.46 -5.89
C ALA A 174 3.64 11.95 -7.09
N PHE A 175 2.46 12.52 -7.29
CA PHE A 175 1.57 12.23 -8.41
C PHE A 175 1.18 13.50 -9.13
N LEU A 176 1.32 13.51 -10.44
CA LEU A 176 0.99 14.64 -11.31
C LEU A 176 -0.19 14.29 -12.20
N PRO A 177 -1.25 15.11 -12.25
CA PRO A 177 -2.34 14.90 -13.18
C PRO A 177 -1.87 14.99 -14.63
N SER A 178 -2.15 13.97 -15.43
CA SER A 178 -1.79 13.94 -16.85
C SER A 178 -2.51 15.02 -17.67
N SER A 179 -3.70 15.44 -17.22
CA SER A 179 -4.48 16.53 -17.81
C SER A 179 -4.00 17.94 -17.42
N GLY A 180 -3.07 18.04 -16.45
CA GLY A 180 -2.61 19.30 -15.87
C GLY A 180 -3.58 19.91 -14.84
N SER A 181 -4.73 19.28 -14.57
CA SER A 181 -5.69 19.70 -13.54
C SER A 181 -5.86 18.61 -12.50
N ASN A 182 -5.76 18.98 -11.23
CA ASN A 182 -6.03 18.11 -10.09
C ASN A 182 -7.49 18.19 -9.59
N SER A 183 -8.36 18.88 -10.34
CA SER A 183 -9.74 19.11 -9.97
C SER A 183 -10.69 18.29 -10.83
N ILE A 184 -11.71 17.73 -10.22
CA ILE A 184 -12.76 16.95 -10.89
C ILE A 184 -14.11 17.51 -10.49
N TYR A 185 -14.99 17.70 -11.48
CA TYR A 185 -16.37 18.12 -11.25
C TYR A 185 -17.33 16.96 -11.39
N LEU A 186 -18.35 16.93 -10.54
CA LEU A 186 -19.45 15.98 -10.58
C LEU A 186 -20.77 16.71 -10.34
N ASP A 187 -21.79 16.49 -11.20
CA ASP A 187 -23.08 17.14 -11.09
C ASP A 187 -23.80 16.86 -9.75
N GLY A 188 -23.63 15.66 -9.20
CA GLY A 188 -24.17 15.35 -7.88
C GLY A 188 -24.40 13.85 -7.65
N ILE A 189 -24.77 13.56 -6.39
CA ILE A 189 -25.08 12.21 -5.92
C ILE A 189 -26.45 12.22 -5.23
N ALA A 190 -27.34 11.35 -5.65
CA ALA A 190 -28.67 11.19 -5.03
C ALA A 190 -28.54 10.80 -3.54
N ALA A 191 -29.63 10.97 -2.79
CA ALA A 191 -29.70 10.48 -1.41
C ALA A 191 -29.40 8.98 -1.36
N ASN A 192 -28.50 8.55 -0.46
CA ASN A 192 -27.98 7.18 -0.32
C ASN A 192 -27.34 6.62 -1.61
N GLY A 193 -27.09 7.45 -2.62
CA GLY A 193 -26.50 7.07 -3.89
C GLY A 193 -24.98 6.96 -3.83
N THR A 194 -24.43 6.39 -4.89
CA THR A 194 -22.99 6.26 -5.13
C THR A 194 -22.60 6.90 -6.47
N ALA A 195 -21.37 7.29 -6.61
CA ALA A 195 -20.79 7.73 -7.87
C ALA A 195 -19.30 7.43 -7.88
N ASP A 196 -18.73 7.30 -9.08
CA ASP A 196 -17.30 7.13 -9.28
C ASP A 196 -16.75 8.36 -10.00
N ILE A 197 -15.57 8.81 -9.59
CA ILE A 197 -14.79 9.83 -10.29
C ILE A 197 -13.40 9.29 -10.60
N SER A 198 -12.84 9.65 -11.75
CA SER A 198 -11.55 9.14 -12.16
C SER A 198 -10.62 10.27 -12.62
N ILE A 199 -9.33 10.08 -12.40
CA ILE A 199 -8.28 10.99 -12.85
C ILE A 199 -7.06 10.19 -13.29
N ASP A 200 -6.44 10.61 -14.39
CA ASP A 200 -5.19 10.04 -14.87
C ASP A 200 -4.01 10.77 -14.24
N LEU A 201 -3.14 10.01 -13.61
CA LEU A 201 -1.99 10.48 -12.84
C LEU A 201 -0.71 9.82 -13.35
N ASN A 202 0.37 10.58 -13.29
CA ASN A 202 1.74 10.08 -13.46
C ASN A 202 2.42 10.00 -12.10
N ALA A 203 2.95 8.85 -11.73
CA ALA A 203 3.77 8.67 -10.54
C ALA A 203 5.21 9.12 -10.84
N LYS A 204 5.77 10.03 -10.03
CA LYS A 204 7.14 10.52 -10.17
C LYS A 204 8.13 9.35 -10.18
N ALA A 205 9.13 9.39 -11.07
CA ALA A 205 10.03 8.26 -11.33
C ALA A 205 10.99 7.93 -10.16
N ASP A 206 11.23 8.88 -9.26
CA ASP A 206 12.14 8.72 -8.13
C ASP A 206 11.43 8.38 -6.81
N LEU A 207 10.11 8.09 -6.84
CA LEU A 207 9.39 7.66 -5.65
C LEU A 207 9.98 6.37 -5.07
N VAL A 208 10.20 6.35 -3.78
CA VAL A 208 10.57 5.12 -3.08
C VAL A 208 9.37 4.21 -2.90
N GLN A 209 9.61 2.92 -2.71
CA GLN A 209 8.55 1.95 -2.49
C GLN A 209 7.93 2.13 -1.09
N LYS A 210 6.81 2.84 -1.03
CA LYS A 210 6.00 3.08 0.18
C LYS A 210 4.58 3.53 -0.20
N PRO A 211 3.62 3.55 0.74
CA PRO A 211 2.35 4.21 0.53
C PRO A 211 2.52 5.73 0.49
N TYR A 212 1.76 6.38 -0.38
CA TYR A 212 1.67 7.85 -0.51
C TYR A 212 0.23 8.30 -0.31
N SER A 213 0.01 9.23 0.60
CA SER A 213 -1.33 9.73 0.91
C SER A 213 -1.70 10.92 0.02
N ILE A 214 -2.84 10.83 -0.66
CA ILE A 214 -3.46 11.94 -1.40
C ILE A 214 -4.60 12.49 -0.54
N ASN A 215 -4.60 13.79 -0.30
CA ASN A 215 -5.73 14.49 0.29
C ASN A 215 -6.75 14.80 -0.80
N VAL A 216 -8.01 14.53 -0.52
CA VAL A 216 -9.15 14.80 -1.39
C VAL A 216 -10.04 15.82 -0.70
N SER A 217 -9.96 17.07 -1.12
CA SER A 217 -10.87 18.11 -0.67
C SER A 217 -12.15 18.06 -1.50
N MET A 218 -13.27 18.17 -0.84
CA MET A 218 -14.60 18.10 -1.46
C MET A 218 -15.40 19.34 -1.09
N LYS A 219 -15.92 20.05 -2.11
CA LYS A 219 -16.87 21.14 -1.96
C LYS A 219 -18.12 20.80 -2.72
N TYR A 220 -19.28 20.89 -2.07
CA TYR A 220 -20.56 20.55 -2.69
C TYR A 220 -21.71 21.28 -2.02
N GLU A 221 -22.86 21.24 -2.64
CA GLU A 221 -24.09 21.89 -2.17
C GLU A 221 -25.14 20.87 -1.76
N ASP A 222 -25.90 21.20 -0.72
CA ASP A 222 -27.10 20.45 -0.36
C ASP A 222 -28.30 20.85 -1.25
N ALA A 223 -29.46 20.28 -0.96
CA ALA A 223 -30.70 20.57 -1.69
C ALA A 223 -31.17 22.04 -1.57
N ASN A 224 -30.65 22.81 -0.62
CA ASN A 224 -30.95 24.21 -0.40
C ASN A 224 -29.87 25.16 -0.94
N ALA A 225 -28.92 24.63 -1.72
CA ALA A 225 -27.74 25.34 -2.22
C ALA A 225 -26.82 25.86 -1.10
N SER A 226 -26.83 25.22 0.07
CA SER A 226 -25.89 25.52 1.13
C SER A 226 -24.58 24.79 0.88
N GLN A 227 -23.48 25.52 0.88
CA GLN A 227 -22.16 24.95 0.63
C GLN A 227 -21.66 24.12 1.80
N ILE A 228 -21.10 22.96 1.48
CA ILE A 228 -20.52 22.00 2.42
C ILE A 228 -19.11 21.71 1.98
N GLU A 229 -18.19 21.68 2.93
CA GLU A 229 -16.81 21.24 2.75
C GLU A 229 -16.57 19.95 3.51
N ALA A 230 -15.85 19.03 2.88
CA ALA A 230 -15.41 17.78 3.48
C ALA A 230 -14.03 17.41 2.94
N SER A 231 -13.35 16.54 3.63
CA SER A 231 -12.07 16.03 3.18
C SER A 231 -11.99 14.52 3.41
N SER A 232 -11.18 13.88 2.60
CA SER A 232 -10.79 12.48 2.76
C SER A 232 -9.32 12.34 2.43
N SER A 233 -8.69 11.32 2.96
CA SER A 233 -7.33 10.93 2.59
C SER A 233 -7.35 9.50 2.11
N ILE A 234 -6.66 9.24 1.00
CA ILE A 234 -6.44 7.90 0.47
C ILE A 234 -4.95 7.61 0.42
N SER A 235 -4.56 6.36 0.62
CA SER A 235 -3.17 5.93 0.63
C SER A 235 -2.91 4.97 -0.52
N ILE A 236 -2.08 5.37 -1.48
CA ILE A 236 -1.76 4.59 -2.69
C ILE A 236 -0.38 3.96 -2.51
N PRO A 237 -0.27 2.62 -2.47
CA PRO A 237 1.02 1.95 -2.44
C PRO A 237 1.73 2.07 -3.78
N VAL A 238 2.94 2.61 -3.77
CA VAL A 238 3.80 2.67 -4.95
C VAL A 238 4.83 1.55 -4.89
N LYS A 239 4.98 0.82 -5.98
CA LYS A 239 5.98 -0.24 -6.16
C LYS A 239 7.12 0.24 -7.05
N GLN A 240 8.27 -0.43 -6.90
CA GLN A 240 9.38 -0.31 -7.84
C GLN A 240 9.79 -1.69 -8.32
N ASP A 241 10.19 -1.78 -9.58
CA ASP A 241 10.76 -2.99 -10.13
C ASP A 241 12.22 -3.16 -9.68
N ALA A 242 12.60 -4.39 -9.37
CA ALA A 242 13.99 -4.74 -9.14
C ALA A 242 14.77 -4.54 -10.44
N ARG A 243 15.90 -3.84 -10.35
CA ARG A 243 16.84 -3.65 -11.46
C ARG A 243 18.20 -4.13 -11.02
N PHE A 244 18.68 -5.16 -11.65
CA PHE A 244 20.00 -5.71 -11.37
C PHE A 244 20.68 -6.13 -12.68
N GLU A 245 22.00 -6.23 -12.62
CA GLU A 245 22.82 -6.61 -13.76
C GLU A 245 24.01 -7.43 -13.26
N PHE A 246 24.45 -8.37 -14.08
CA PHE A 246 25.67 -9.12 -13.83
C PHE A 246 26.83 -8.50 -14.64
N SER A 247 28.03 -8.53 -14.07
CA SER A 247 29.24 -8.29 -14.85
C SER A 247 29.49 -9.40 -15.87
N GLU A 248 30.50 -9.26 -16.70
CA GLU A 248 31.01 -10.38 -17.48
C GLU A 248 31.38 -11.55 -16.56
N PHE A 249 31.13 -12.77 -17.05
CA PHE A 249 31.48 -13.99 -16.34
C PHE A 249 32.91 -14.38 -16.67
N GLU A 250 33.72 -14.58 -15.65
CA GLU A 250 35.07 -15.15 -15.77
C GLU A 250 35.02 -16.63 -15.41
N ILE A 251 35.51 -17.49 -16.31
CA ILE A 251 35.47 -18.96 -16.12
C ILE A 251 36.92 -19.46 -16.20
N THR A 252 37.38 -20.16 -15.16
CA THR A 252 38.73 -20.70 -15.10
C THR A 252 38.75 -22.12 -14.55
N PRO A 253 39.26 -23.10 -15.29
CA PRO A 253 39.69 -23.01 -16.70
C PRO A 253 38.48 -22.88 -17.66
N GLU A 254 38.70 -22.35 -18.87
CA GLU A 254 37.66 -22.15 -19.89
C GLU A 254 36.98 -23.47 -20.36
N SER A 255 37.66 -24.59 -20.20
CA SER A 255 37.13 -25.92 -20.53
C SER A 255 37.61 -26.93 -19.49
N ILE A 256 36.69 -27.85 -19.16
CA ILE A 256 36.90 -28.93 -18.18
C ILE A 256 36.46 -30.30 -18.77
N ALA A 257 37.06 -31.36 -18.26
CA ALA A 257 36.56 -32.71 -18.56
C ALA A 257 35.34 -33.06 -17.66
N ILE A 258 34.61 -34.11 -18.03
CA ILE A 258 33.50 -34.62 -17.21
C ILE A 258 34.02 -35.02 -15.82
N GLY A 259 33.40 -34.51 -14.76
CA GLY A 259 33.79 -34.73 -13.38
C GLY A 259 34.85 -33.77 -12.86
N GLU A 260 35.33 -32.83 -13.68
CA GLU A 260 36.19 -31.75 -13.25
C GLU A 260 35.38 -30.49 -12.91
N GLU A 261 36.00 -29.56 -12.20
CA GLU A 261 35.37 -28.32 -11.77
C GLU A 261 36.06 -27.10 -12.42
N ALA A 262 35.22 -26.10 -12.79
CA ALA A 262 35.68 -24.77 -13.14
C ALA A 262 35.17 -23.74 -12.12
N ASN A 263 36.00 -22.76 -11.84
CA ASN A 263 35.56 -21.59 -11.07
C ASN A 263 34.85 -20.62 -12.01
N VAL A 264 33.66 -20.19 -11.61
CA VAL A 264 32.89 -19.16 -12.28
C VAL A 264 32.73 -17.98 -11.35
N SER A 265 33.22 -16.83 -11.78
CA SER A 265 33.11 -15.58 -11.01
C SER A 265 32.48 -14.45 -11.82
N CYS A 266 31.68 -13.64 -11.13
CA CYS A 266 31.08 -12.42 -11.66
C CYS A 266 30.67 -11.50 -10.50
N ASN A 267 30.20 -10.30 -10.82
CA ASN A 267 29.56 -9.41 -9.84
C ASN A 267 28.09 -9.22 -10.17
N LEU A 268 27.26 -9.15 -9.14
CA LEU A 268 25.87 -8.73 -9.20
C LEU A 268 25.77 -7.29 -8.72
N TYR A 269 25.22 -6.41 -9.56
CA TYR A 269 24.96 -4.99 -9.25
C TYR A 269 23.50 -4.78 -9.02
N ASN A 270 23.12 -4.16 -7.89
CA ASN A 270 21.75 -3.67 -7.70
C ASN A 270 21.65 -2.25 -8.28
N LEU A 271 21.16 -2.12 -9.50
CA LEU A 271 20.98 -0.85 -10.19
C LEU A 271 19.60 -0.22 -9.89
N GLY A 272 18.77 -0.91 -9.08
CA GLY A 272 17.46 -0.44 -8.66
C GLY A 272 17.53 0.50 -7.46
N ARG A 273 16.34 0.93 -7.03
CA ARG A 273 16.15 1.77 -5.85
C ARG A 273 15.56 1.00 -4.66
N ILE A 274 15.30 -0.30 -4.84
CA ILE A 274 14.85 -1.18 -3.77
C ILE A 274 15.99 -2.07 -3.30
N LYS A 275 15.95 -2.42 -2.04
CA LYS A 275 16.82 -3.44 -1.46
C LYS A 275 16.41 -4.81 -1.99
N LEU A 276 17.38 -5.57 -2.50
CA LEU A 276 17.18 -6.98 -2.85
C LEU A 276 17.36 -7.80 -1.57
N TYR A 277 16.31 -8.53 -1.19
CA TYR A 277 16.35 -9.39 -0.01
C TYR A 277 16.61 -10.83 -0.41
N ASN A 278 17.44 -11.52 0.38
CA ASN A 278 17.69 -12.95 0.23
C ASN A 278 18.06 -13.34 -1.21
N ALA A 279 18.85 -12.48 -1.88
CA ALA A 279 19.30 -12.75 -3.22
C ALA A 279 20.14 -14.05 -3.24
N LYS A 280 19.94 -14.85 -4.26
CA LYS A 280 20.74 -16.04 -4.53
C LYS A 280 20.98 -16.18 -6.02
N ALA A 281 22.16 -16.65 -6.38
CA ALA A 281 22.47 -17.04 -7.74
C ALA A 281 22.32 -18.55 -7.89
N ILE A 282 21.68 -18.96 -8.97
CA ILE A 282 21.47 -20.38 -9.32
C ILE A 282 22.14 -20.61 -10.66
N PHE A 283 23.00 -21.61 -10.70
CA PHE A 283 23.69 -22.07 -11.89
C PHE A 283 23.11 -23.42 -12.28
N GLU A 284 22.52 -23.49 -13.45
CA GLU A 284 21.93 -24.72 -13.97
C GLU A 284 22.07 -24.79 -15.48
N GLY A 285 22.30 -25.99 -15.98
CA GLY A 285 22.46 -26.31 -17.39
C GLY A 285 22.49 -27.82 -17.56
N GLU A 286 22.34 -28.30 -18.80
CA GLU A 286 22.33 -29.73 -19.10
C GLU A 286 23.70 -30.37 -18.84
N ASP A 287 24.79 -29.61 -19.05
CA ASP A 287 26.16 -30.09 -19.00
C ASP A 287 26.85 -29.84 -17.66
N ILE A 288 26.18 -29.12 -16.73
CA ILE A 288 26.73 -28.76 -15.43
C ILE A 288 25.86 -29.27 -14.29
N LYS A 289 26.49 -29.63 -13.20
CA LYS A 289 25.79 -29.94 -11.95
C LYS A 289 25.20 -28.66 -11.36
N LYS A 290 23.90 -28.65 -11.11
CA LYS A 290 23.21 -27.53 -10.49
C LYS A 290 23.90 -27.14 -9.19
N ASN A 291 24.23 -25.85 -9.08
CA ASN A 291 24.80 -25.26 -7.87
C ASN A 291 24.10 -23.93 -7.56
N GLU A 292 24.06 -23.54 -6.29
CA GLU A 292 23.50 -22.27 -5.87
C GLU A 292 24.37 -21.62 -4.80
N THR A 293 24.44 -20.30 -4.83
CA THR A 293 25.13 -19.52 -3.80
C THR A 293 24.22 -18.42 -3.26
N PHE A 294 24.19 -18.27 -1.94
CA PHE A 294 23.44 -17.24 -1.26
C PHE A 294 24.22 -15.95 -1.17
N LEU A 295 23.64 -14.86 -1.67
CA LEU A 295 24.27 -13.54 -1.76
C LEU A 295 23.82 -12.59 -0.65
N GLY A 296 22.73 -12.94 0.05
CA GLY A 296 22.19 -12.10 1.12
C GLY A 296 21.37 -10.92 0.62
N ASN A 297 21.47 -9.80 1.32
CA ASN A 297 20.75 -8.57 1.00
C ASN A 297 21.66 -7.58 0.29
N LEU A 298 21.19 -7.01 -0.83
CA LEU A 298 21.91 -5.96 -1.56
C LEU A 298 21.14 -4.65 -1.45
N GLU A 299 21.79 -3.63 -0.90
CA GLU A 299 21.27 -2.27 -0.86
C GLU A 299 21.22 -1.64 -2.28
N PRO A 300 20.36 -0.64 -2.52
CA PRO A 300 20.36 0.13 -3.75
C PRO A 300 21.76 0.69 -4.07
N GLY A 301 22.19 0.51 -5.32
CA GLY A 301 23.51 0.97 -5.78
C GLY A 301 24.70 0.16 -5.27
N SER A 302 24.49 -0.95 -4.56
CA SER A 302 25.57 -1.84 -4.11
C SER A 302 25.82 -3.00 -5.07
N SER A 303 26.94 -3.66 -4.88
CA SER A 303 27.30 -4.87 -5.61
C SER A 303 27.80 -5.95 -4.67
N THR A 304 27.75 -7.20 -5.13
CA THR A 304 28.34 -8.37 -4.46
C THR A 304 29.02 -9.25 -5.49
N SER A 305 30.13 -9.89 -5.09
CA SER A 305 30.80 -10.87 -5.94
C SER A 305 30.15 -12.23 -5.79
N ILE A 306 30.12 -12.93 -6.88
CA ILE A 306 29.70 -14.33 -6.99
C ILE A 306 30.94 -15.11 -7.39
N ASP A 307 31.24 -16.18 -6.66
CA ASP A 307 32.36 -17.07 -6.89
C ASP A 307 31.89 -18.49 -6.56
N VAL A 308 31.87 -19.38 -7.56
CA VAL A 308 31.29 -20.70 -7.43
C VAL A 308 32.06 -21.71 -8.28
N MET A 309 32.26 -22.93 -7.72
CA MET A 309 32.78 -24.06 -8.45
C MET A 309 31.65 -24.84 -9.12
N LEU A 310 31.73 -25.02 -10.43
CA LEU A 310 30.77 -25.79 -11.23
C LEU A 310 31.43 -27.05 -11.78
N GLU A 311 30.79 -28.18 -11.52
CA GLU A 311 31.22 -29.50 -11.99
C GLU A 311 30.58 -29.83 -13.35
N GLY A 312 31.37 -30.24 -14.33
CA GLY A 312 30.89 -30.75 -15.60
C GLY A 312 30.39 -32.17 -15.49
N ILE A 313 29.12 -32.42 -15.88
CA ILE A 313 28.49 -33.73 -15.77
C ILE A 313 28.25 -34.42 -17.10
N GLN A 314 28.29 -33.67 -18.18
CA GLN A 314 28.08 -34.19 -19.54
C GLN A 314 28.91 -33.36 -20.53
N ALA A 315 29.32 -33.99 -21.64
CA ALA A 315 30.02 -33.27 -22.71
C ALA A 315 29.06 -32.37 -23.48
N THR A 316 29.48 -31.12 -23.68
CA THR A 316 28.74 -30.15 -24.51
C THR A 316 28.67 -30.70 -25.93
N GLN A 317 27.48 -30.77 -26.52
CA GLN A 317 27.32 -31.12 -27.93
C GLN A 317 27.65 -29.85 -28.74
N GLY A 318 28.74 -29.93 -29.51
CA GLY A 318 29.19 -28.84 -30.38
C GLY A 318 28.33 -28.64 -31.62
#